data_624e2e63e13119cd3416e7f8f0967286
#
_entry.id   624e2e63e13119cd3416e7f8f0967286
#
_cell.length_a   1.000
_cell.length_b   1.000
_cell.length_c   1.000
_cell.angle_alpha   90.00
_cell.angle_beta   90.00
_cell.angle_gamma   90.00
#
_symmetry.space_group_name_H-M   'P 1'
#
loop_
_entity.id
_entity.type
_entity.pdbx_description
1 polymer ?
#
loop_
_entity_poly.entity_id
_entity_poly.type
_entity_poly.pdbx_seq_one_letter_code
_entity_poly.pdbx_strand_id
1 'polypeptide(L)'
;VTASRALGAEKNGHYLIILSLKDADYVSDYIRGKGDREDFLRKFAGAYSDGFDPDLHLIFVGVANQTTMLQSETEELQVRVRKAVVDRDGSEEKYHVFDTICGATQERQNALFQMLNTKDQSPMDLLLVVGGYNSSNTTHLAEIGEENLPTFFIRNAKCLESLESIIHYDLEHKAEIKSDYPGLMLKDQPIVIGVTAGASCPNNLIESTIIRSMELRGITSDDLTAFR
;
A
#
# COMPACT_ATOMS: atom_id res chain seq x y z
N VAL A 1 6.12 1.21 -15.13
CA VAL A 1 6.82 0.69 -16.32
C VAL A 1 6.50 1.54 -17.55
N THR A 2 5.24 1.92 -17.80
CA THR A 2 4.87 2.66 -19.04
C THR A 2 5.36 4.11 -19.00
N ALA A 3 5.23 4.82 -17.87
CA ALA A 3 5.68 6.20 -17.73
C ALA A 3 7.22 6.34 -17.78
N SER A 4 7.95 5.42 -17.16
CA SER A 4 9.41 5.39 -17.21
C SER A 4 9.95 5.08 -18.61
N ARG A 5 9.25 4.25 -19.40
CA ARG A 5 9.58 4.02 -20.80
C ARG A 5 9.35 5.23 -21.69
N ALA A 6 8.26 5.98 -21.46
CA ALA A 6 7.97 7.19 -22.21
C ALA A 6 8.98 8.31 -21.92
N LEU A 7 9.40 8.50 -20.66
CA LEU A 7 10.46 9.46 -20.29
C LEU A 7 11.82 9.11 -20.91
N GLY A 8 12.16 7.81 -20.98
CA GLY A 8 13.39 7.35 -21.61
C GLY A 8 13.44 7.53 -23.13
N ALA A 9 12.32 7.30 -23.83
CA ALA A 9 12.29 7.29 -25.29
C ALA A 9 12.37 8.71 -25.91
N GLU A 10 11.80 9.74 -25.25
CA GLU A 10 11.68 11.07 -25.85
C GLU A 10 12.81 12.05 -25.46
N LYS A 11 13.56 11.80 -24.37
CA LYS A 11 14.51 12.77 -23.81
C LYS A 11 15.89 12.20 -23.46
N ASN A 12 16.29 11.08 -23.99
CA ASN A 12 17.54 10.38 -23.61
C ASN A 12 17.64 10.13 -22.10
N GLY A 13 16.52 10.01 -21.41
CA GLY A 13 16.45 9.70 -19.99
C GLY A 13 16.57 8.19 -19.78
N HIS A 14 17.21 7.81 -18.68
CA HIS A 14 17.31 6.43 -18.25
C HIS A 14 16.51 6.21 -16.97
N TYR A 15 16.09 4.98 -16.72
CA TYR A 15 15.44 4.63 -15.47
C TYR A 15 16.15 3.49 -14.75
N LEU A 16 16.02 3.50 -13.44
CA LEU A 16 16.35 2.42 -12.52
C LEU A 16 15.12 2.14 -11.65
N ILE A 17 14.73 0.89 -11.54
CA ILE A 17 13.64 0.44 -10.65
C ILE A 17 14.26 -0.08 -9.37
N ILE A 18 13.82 0.44 -8.23
CA ILE A 18 14.17 -0.04 -6.90
C ILE A 18 12.90 -0.52 -6.19
N LEU A 19 13.01 -1.60 -5.42
CA LEU A 19 11.86 -2.28 -4.83
C LEU A 19 11.84 -2.23 -3.31
N SER A 20 12.89 -1.72 -2.68
CA SER A 20 13.01 -1.70 -1.22
C SER A 20 13.86 -0.55 -0.72
N LEU A 21 13.74 -0.22 0.57
CA LEU A 21 14.62 0.73 1.25
C LEU A 21 16.08 0.28 1.23
N LYS A 22 16.35 -1.03 1.24
CA LYS A 22 17.72 -1.58 1.10
C LYS A 22 18.32 -1.27 -0.28
N ASP A 23 17.50 -1.30 -1.33
CA ASP A 23 17.94 -0.90 -2.66
C ASP A 23 18.19 0.61 -2.73
N ALA A 24 17.35 1.41 -2.06
CA ALA A 24 17.57 2.85 -1.94
C ALA A 24 18.85 3.18 -1.21
N ASP A 25 19.20 2.45 -0.14
CA ASP A 25 20.47 2.60 0.57
C ASP A 25 21.66 2.27 -0.33
N TYR A 26 21.56 1.17 -1.09
CA TYR A 26 22.63 0.76 -2.01
C TYR A 26 22.86 1.81 -3.12
N VAL A 27 21.78 2.32 -3.73
CA VAL A 27 21.86 3.40 -4.72
C VAL A 27 22.40 4.69 -4.09
N SER A 28 21.96 5.01 -2.87
CA SER A 28 22.44 6.18 -2.13
C SER A 28 23.93 6.12 -1.82
N ASP A 29 24.44 4.95 -1.45
CA ASP A 29 25.88 4.75 -1.22
C ASP A 29 26.67 4.86 -2.54
N TYR A 30 26.14 4.34 -3.64
CA TYR A 30 26.75 4.51 -4.95
C TYR A 30 26.80 5.99 -5.39
N ILE A 31 25.72 6.74 -5.20
CA ILE A 31 25.68 8.19 -5.45
C ILE A 31 26.77 8.94 -4.66
N ARG A 32 27.06 8.51 -3.43
CA ARG A 32 28.16 9.05 -2.59
C ARG A 32 29.56 8.63 -3.03
N GLY A 33 29.70 7.89 -4.11
CA GLY A 33 30.98 7.38 -4.62
C GLY A 33 31.48 6.11 -3.93
N LYS A 34 30.58 5.34 -3.30
CA LYS A 34 30.89 4.04 -2.70
C LYS A 34 30.41 2.92 -3.63
N GLY A 35 31.18 1.85 -3.70
CA GLY A 35 30.83 0.66 -4.46
C GLY A 35 31.46 0.63 -5.86
N ASP A 36 31.16 -0.44 -6.57
CA ASP A 36 31.70 -0.75 -7.88
C ASP A 36 30.61 -0.75 -8.94
N ARG A 37 30.93 -0.26 -10.13
CA ARG A 37 30.00 -0.13 -11.25
C ARG A 37 29.46 -1.49 -11.74
N GLU A 38 30.30 -2.51 -11.82
CA GLU A 38 29.90 -3.82 -12.30
C GLU A 38 29.01 -4.53 -11.28
N ASP A 39 29.32 -4.37 -9.98
CA ASP A 39 28.48 -4.87 -8.89
C ASP A 39 27.12 -4.21 -8.87
N PHE A 40 27.07 -2.88 -9.11
CA PHE A 40 25.82 -2.14 -9.23
C PHE A 40 24.94 -2.69 -10.38
N LEU A 41 25.52 -2.79 -11.58
CA LEU A 41 24.80 -3.29 -12.76
C LEU A 41 24.34 -4.75 -12.58
N ARG A 42 25.14 -5.57 -11.93
CA ARG A 42 24.80 -6.97 -11.61
C ARG A 42 23.63 -7.04 -10.61
N LYS A 43 23.69 -6.22 -9.55
CA LYS A 43 22.62 -6.18 -8.53
C LYS A 43 21.28 -5.80 -9.13
N PHE A 44 21.26 -4.82 -10.01
CA PHE A 44 20.03 -4.30 -10.62
C PHE A 44 19.76 -4.88 -12.02
N ALA A 45 20.34 -6.01 -12.37
CA ALA A 45 20.15 -6.62 -13.69
C ALA A 45 18.65 -6.83 -14.01
N GLY A 46 18.21 -6.30 -15.16
CA GLY A 46 16.80 -6.32 -15.57
C GLY A 46 15.89 -5.25 -14.94
N ALA A 47 16.42 -4.42 -14.03
CA ALA A 47 15.68 -3.34 -13.36
C ALA A 47 16.00 -1.94 -13.91
N TYR A 48 16.83 -1.82 -14.93
CA TYR A 48 17.18 -0.55 -15.56
C TYR A 48 16.94 -0.58 -17.09
N SER A 49 16.90 0.62 -17.67
CA SER A 49 16.74 0.77 -19.13
C SER A 49 18.00 0.41 -19.91
N ASP A 50 17.84 0.00 -21.17
CA ASP A 50 18.95 -0.24 -22.08
C ASP A 50 19.86 1.01 -22.16
N GLY A 51 21.18 0.78 -22.11
CA GLY A 51 22.16 1.85 -22.12
C GLY A 51 22.31 2.63 -20.81
N PHE A 52 21.66 2.19 -19.73
CA PHE A 52 21.86 2.81 -18.41
C PHE A 52 23.31 2.61 -17.93
N ASP A 53 23.91 3.70 -17.50
CA ASP A 53 25.22 3.74 -16.85
C ASP A 53 25.11 4.52 -15.53
N PRO A 54 25.35 3.90 -14.37
CA PRO A 54 25.17 4.55 -13.09
C PRO A 54 26.11 5.75 -12.89
N ASP A 55 27.31 5.75 -13.48
CA ASP A 55 28.27 6.86 -13.37
C ASP A 55 27.80 8.10 -14.10
N LEU A 56 27.02 7.94 -15.17
CA LEU A 56 26.53 9.03 -16.00
C LEU A 56 25.10 9.43 -15.62
N HIS A 57 24.23 8.46 -15.33
CA HIS A 57 22.80 8.68 -15.23
C HIS A 57 22.29 8.88 -13.80
N LEU A 58 23.13 8.66 -12.78
CA LEU A 58 22.83 9.05 -11.40
C LEU A 58 23.35 10.45 -11.01
N ILE A 59 23.91 11.21 -11.98
CA ILE A 59 24.28 12.61 -11.75
C ILE A 59 23.05 13.48 -11.51
N PHE A 60 22.03 13.33 -12.34
CA PHE A 60 20.71 13.97 -12.18
C PHE A 60 19.68 12.91 -11.84
N VAL A 61 19.04 13.03 -10.70
CA VAL A 61 18.13 12.02 -10.18
C VAL A 61 16.72 12.57 -10.06
N GLY A 62 15.78 11.95 -10.77
CA GLY A 62 14.36 12.16 -10.60
C GLY A 62 13.73 10.94 -9.91
N VAL A 63 13.02 11.14 -8.81
CA VAL A 63 12.30 10.06 -8.13
C VAL A 63 10.82 10.15 -8.42
N ALA A 64 10.25 9.05 -8.93
CA ALA A 64 8.83 8.87 -9.17
C ALA A 64 8.37 7.54 -8.60
N ASN A 65 7.19 7.50 -8.02
CA ASN A 65 6.66 6.31 -7.36
C ASN A 65 5.64 5.58 -8.23
N GLN A 66 5.43 4.32 -7.94
CA GLN A 66 4.24 3.63 -8.41
C GLN A 66 3.01 4.25 -7.72
N THR A 67 1.91 4.40 -8.47
CA THR A 67 0.71 5.11 -8.03
C THR A 67 0.00 4.51 -6.81
N THR A 68 0.36 3.30 -6.42
CA THR A 68 -0.27 2.53 -5.32
C THR A 68 0.66 2.28 -4.13
N MET A 69 1.88 2.84 -4.13
CA MET A 69 2.82 2.66 -3.00
C MET A 69 2.33 3.35 -1.72
N LEU A 70 2.84 2.88 -0.59
CA LEU A 70 2.66 3.56 0.69
C LEU A 70 3.41 4.91 0.67
N GLN A 71 2.75 5.96 1.14
CA GLN A 71 3.34 7.30 1.18
C GLN A 71 4.57 7.32 2.09
N SER A 72 4.49 6.69 3.27
CA SER A 72 5.58 6.68 4.24
C SER A 72 6.87 6.04 3.69
N GLU A 73 6.76 4.90 3.02
CA GLU A 73 7.93 4.24 2.40
C GLU A 73 8.52 5.09 1.27
N THR A 74 7.64 5.71 0.50
CA THR A 74 8.02 6.61 -0.58
C THR A 74 8.79 7.82 -0.08
N GLU A 75 8.29 8.49 0.95
CA GLU A 75 8.94 9.64 1.58
C GLU A 75 10.30 9.25 2.17
N GLU A 76 10.39 8.11 2.84
CA GLU A 76 11.65 7.63 3.39
C GLU A 76 12.69 7.34 2.31
N LEU A 77 12.29 6.71 1.21
CA LEU A 77 13.15 6.48 0.04
C LEU A 77 13.64 7.80 -0.56
N GLN A 78 12.73 8.76 -0.75
CA GLN A 78 13.04 10.08 -1.28
C GLN A 78 14.05 10.82 -0.40
N VAL A 79 13.88 10.78 0.92
CA VAL A 79 14.81 11.40 1.90
C VAL A 79 16.22 10.77 1.79
N ARG A 80 16.32 9.45 1.67
CA ARG A 80 17.61 8.75 1.56
C ARG A 80 18.37 9.14 0.29
N VAL A 81 17.67 9.10 -0.86
CA VAL A 81 18.28 9.43 -2.15
C VAL A 81 18.62 10.93 -2.23
N ARG A 82 17.74 11.82 -1.77
CA ARG A 82 18.00 13.26 -1.68
C ARG A 82 19.23 13.55 -0.86
N LYS A 83 19.33 12.94 0.32
CA LYS A 83 20.50 13.09 1.19
C LYS A 83 21.79 12.66 0.50
N ALA A 84 21.77 11.57 -0.28
CA ALA A 84 22.94 11.11 -1.00
C ALA A 84 23.39 12.11 -2.07
N VAL A 85 22.45 12.73 -2.80
CA VAL A 85 22.78 13.78 -3.78
C VAL A 85 23.34 15.03 -3.09
N VAL A 86 22.75 15.45 -1.97
CA VAL A 86 23.26 16.59 -1.19
C VAL A 86 24.64 16.29 -0.59
N ASP A 87 24.87 15.09 -0.08
CA ASP A 87 26.18 14.67 0.44
C ASP A 87 27.27 14.70 -0.65
N ARG A 88 26.91 14.38 -1.90
CA ARG A 88 27.84 14.41 -3.04
C ARG A 88 28.09 15.81 -3.57
N ASP A 89 27.03 16.60 -3.78
CA ASP A 89 27.08 17.86 -4.56
C ASP A 89 27.03 19.13 -3.69
N GLY A 90 26.71 19.01 -2.40
CA GLY A 90 26.51 20.15 -1.50
C GLY A 90 25.19 20.90 -1.74
N SER A 91 24.39 20.49 -2.71
CA SER A 91 23.07 21.09 -3.03
C SER A 91 22.11 20.01 -3.55
N GLU A 92 20.81 20.36 -3.60
CA GLU A 92 19.77 19.47 -4.14
C GLU A 92 19.35 19.82 -5.58
N GLU A 93 20.07 20.69 -6.27
CA GLU A 93 19.73 21.14 -7.62
C GLU A 93 19.61 20.00 -8.65
N LYS A 94 20.30 18.89 -8.41
CA LYS A 94 20.28 17.71 -9.27
C LYS A 94 19.32 16.61 -8.79
N TYR A 95 18.48 16.94 -7.82
CA TYR A 95 17.48 16.03 -7.29
C TYR A 95 16.07 16.58 -7.50
N HIS A 96 15.19 15.77 -8.07
CA HIS A 96 13.79 16.14 -8.30
C HIS A 96 12.85 15.03 -7.82
N VAL A 97 11.74 15.41 -7.22
CA VAL A 97 10.66 14.49 -6.83
C VAL A 97 9.44 14.75 -7.69
N PHE A 98 8.84 13.69 -8.14
CA PHE A 98 7.55 13.71 -8.82
C PHE A 98 6.55 12.98 -7.93
N ASP A 99 5.58 13.71 -7.40
CA ASP A 99 4.45 13.09 -6.70
C ASP A 99 3.57 12.38 -7.72
N THR A 100 3.66 11.06 -7.75
CA THR A 100 2.94 10.20 -8.68
C THR A 100 1.97 9.25 -7.98
N ILE A 101 1.79 9.38 -6.66
CA ILE A 101 0.78 8.61 -5.92
C ILE A 101 -0.60 9.10 -6.37
N CYS A 102 -1.49 8.16 -6.66
CA CYS A 102 -2.86 8.50 -7.01
C CYS A 102 -3.60 9.09 -5.80
N GLY A 103 -4.24 10.26 -5.95
CA GLY A 103 -4.99 10.92 -4.88
C GLY A 103 -6.00 10.00 -4.20
N ALA A 104 -6.73 9.17 -4.98
CA ALA A 104 -7.68 8.21 -4.42
C ALA A 104 -7.00 7.12 -3.56
N THR A 105 -5.77 6.71 -3.89
CA THR A 105 -4.97 5.80 -3.06
C THR A 105 -4.59 6.47 -1.76
N GLN A 106 -4.09 7.70 -1.85
CA GLN A 106 -3.68 8.49 -0.69
C GLN A 106 -4.83 8.75 0.28
N GLU A 107 -5.99 9.15 -0.24
CA GLU A 107 -7.19 9.37 0.56
C GLU A 107 -7.60 8.13 1.34
N ARG A 108 -7.52 6.92 0.73
CA ARG A 108 -7.85 5.66 1.39
C ARG A 108 -6.88 5.31 2.51
N GLN A 109 -5.57 5.50 2.27
CA GLN A 109 -4.56 5.29 3.31
C GLN A 109 -4.74 6.27 4.47
N ASN A 110 -4.93 7.56 4.17
CA ASN A 110 -5.15 8.58 5.19
C ASN A 110 -6.40 8.32 6.03
N ALA A 111 -7.50 7.92 5.39
CA ALA A 111 -8.73 7.57 6.08
C ALA A 111 -8.54 6.36 7.01
N LEU A 112 -7.80 5.33 6.57
CA LEU A 112 -7.49 4.19 7.42
C LEU A 112 -6.62 4.59 8.61
N PHE A 113 -5.56 5.39 8.42
CA PHE A 113 -4.75 5.89 9.53
C PHE A 113 -5.56 6.75 10.52
N GLN A 114 -6.51 7.55 10.02
CA GLN A 114 -7.43 8.29 10.89
C GLN A 114 -8.30 7.34 11.73
N MET A 115 -8.86 6.30 11.12
CA MET A 115 -9.65 5.28 11.84
C MET A 115 -8.83 4.57 12.91
N LEU A 116 -7.58 4.22 12.63
CA LEU A 116 -6.68 3.55 13.57
C LEU A 116 -6.23 4.45 14.73
N ASN A 117 -6.10 5.76 14.51
CA ASN A 117 -5.57 6.72 15.47
C ASN A 117 -6.65 7.50 16.25
N THR A 118 -7.92 7.17 16.12
CA THR A 118 -9.01 7.90 16.78
C THR A 118 -9.01 7.63 18.28
N LYS A 119 -8.51 8.60 19.05
CA LYS A 119 -8.44 8.51 20.53
C LYS A 119 -9.79 8.66 21.23
N ASP A 120 -10.79 9.24 20.55
CA ASP A 120 -12.09 9.62 21.11
C ASP A 120 -13.22 8.63 20.83
N GLN A 121 -12.94 7.54 20.13
CA GLN A 121 -13.91 6.49 19.82
C GLN A 121 -13.46 5.15 20.42
N SER A 122 -14.40 4.25 20.60
CA SER A 122 -14.07 2.87 20.98
C SER A 122 -13.10 2.28 19.97
N PRO A 123 -12.03 1.61 20.42
CA PRO A 123 -11.09 0.97 19.51
C PRO A 123 -11.83 -0.03 18.61
N MET A 124 -11.38 -0.15 17.37
CA MET A 124 -11.89 -1.18 16.47
C MET A 124 -11.44 -2.56 16.94
N ASP A 125 -12.37 -3.50 16.96
CA ASP A 125 -12.09 -4.90 17.29
C ASP A 125 -11.63 -5.70 16.06
N LEU A 126 -12.06 -5.25 14.87
CA LEU A 126 -11.88 -5.94 13.61
C LEU A 126 -11.88 -4.95 12.45
N LEU A 127 -11.01 -5.19 11.46
CA LEU A 127 -11.01 -4.48 10.18
C LEU A 127 -11.35 -5.42 9.02
N LEU A 128 -12.31 -5.03 8.19
CA LEU A 128 -12.59 -5.65 6.90
C LEU A 128 -12.04 -4.77 5.78
N VAL A 129 -11.14 -5.34 4.98
CA VAL A 129 -10.58 -4.68 3.80
C VAL A 129 -11.20 -5.30 2.56
N VAL A 130 -11.99 -4.53 1.82
CA VAL A 130 -12.78 -5.04 0.69
C VAL A 130 -12.13 -4.70 -0.63
N GLY A 131 -11.91 -5.71 -1.49
CA GLY A 131 -11.42 -5.50 -2.86
C GLY A 131 -10.79 -6.71 -3.51
N GLY A 132 -10.26 -6.51 -4.70
CA GLY A 132 -9.60 -7.59 -5.45
C GLY A 132 -8.23 -7.94 -4.87
N TYR A 133 -7.94 -9.22 -4.75
CA TYR A 133 -6.68 -9.72 -4.18
C TYR A 133 -5.42 -9.38 -4.99
N ASN A 134 -5.58 -8.98 -6.24
CA ASN A 134 -4.51 -8.52 -7.12
C ASN A 134 -4.38 -6.97 -7.18
N SER A 135 -5.09 -6.25 -6.33
CA SER A 135 -5.03 -4.80 -6.23
C SER A 135 -3.97 -4.36 -5.23
N SER A 136 -2.85 -3.80 -5.67
CA SER A 136 -1.78 -3.31 -4.80
C SER A 136 -2.29 -2.33 -3.74
N ASN A 137 -3.19 -1.40 -4.11
CA ASN A 137 -3.75 -0.46 -3.14
C ASN A 137 -4.53 -1.18 -2.03
N THR A 138 -5.33 -2.19 -2.37
CA THR A 138 -6.10 -2.96 -1.38
C THR A 138 -5.17 -3.81 -0.51
N THR A 139 -4.14 -4.40 -1.10
CA THR A 139 -3.10 -5.14 -0.37
C THR A 139 -2.42 -4.26 0.68
N HIS A 140 -2.00 -3.04 0.31
CA HIS A 140 -1.39 -2.11 1.28
C HIS A 140 -2.33 -1.70 2.41
N LEU A 141 -3.63 -1.54 2.14
CA LEU A 141 -4.61 -1.28 3.21
C LEU A 141 -4.73 -2.48 4.16
N ALA A 142 -4.65 -3.70 3.65
CA ALA A 142 -4.66 -4.91 4.48
C ALA A 142 -3.37 -5.03 5.30
N GLU A 143 -2.20 -4.78 4.71
CA GLU A 143 -0.91 -4.74 5.42
C GLU A 143 -0.92 -3.73 6.58
N ILE A 144 -1.38 -2.49 6.34
CA ILE A 144 -1.55 -1.48 7.41
C ILE A 144 -2.50 -1.99 8.51
N GLY A 145 -3.58 -2.65 8.14
CA GLY A 145 -4.54 -3.20 9.09
C GLY A 145 -3.94 -4.30 9.94
N GLU A 146 -3.26 -5.29 9.34
CA GLU A 146 -2.67 -6.44 10.03
C GLU A 146 -1.60 -6.06 11.05
N GLU A 147 -0.90 -4.94 10.84
CA GLU A 147 0.07 -4.39 11.80
C GLU A 147 -0.60 -3.84 13.07
N ASN A 148 -1.90 -3.53 13.05
CA ASN A 148 -2.56 -2.79 14.11
C ASN A 148 -3.67 -3.56 14.84
N LEU A 149 -4.44 -4.41 14.13
CA LEU A 149 -5.58 -5.15 14.67
C LEU A 149 -5.94 -6.38 13.82
N PRO A 150 -6.80 -7.29 14.31
CA PRO A 150 -7.32 -8.38 13.49
C PRO A 150 -7.95 -7.86 12.21
N THR A 151 -7.36 -8.21 11.07
CA THR A 151 -7.72 -7.69 9.75
C THR A 151 -8.00 -8.83 8.79
N PHE A 152 -9.06 -8.70 8.00
CA PHE A 152 -9.44 -9.69 7.01
C PHE A 152 -9.61 -9.03 5.63
N PHE A 153 -8.76 -9.42 4.70
CA PHE A 153 -8.84 -8.98 3.32
C PHE A 153 -9.81 -9.88 2.53
N ILE A 154 -10.97 -9.32 2.17
CA ILE A 154 -12.07 -10.04 1.55
C ILE A 154 -12.42 -9.44 0.18
N ARG A 155 -12.86 -10.28 -0.75
CA ARG A 155 -13.28 -9.81 -2.09
C ARG A 155 -14.73 -9.31 -2.15
N ASN A 156 -15.59 -9.79 -1.27
CA ASN A 156 -17.02 -9.40 -1.21
C ASN A 156 -17.70 -9.97 0.04
N ALA A 157 -18.98 -9.61 0.24
CA ALA A 157 -19.82 -10.03 1.36
C ALA A 157 -19.95 -11.55 1.56
N LYS A 158 -19.83 -12.36 0.49
CA LYS A 158 -19.95 -13.83 0.59
C LYS A 158 -18.79 -14.46 1.35
N CYS A 159 -17.70 -13.73 1.52
CA CYS A 159 -16.59 -14.16 2.35
C CYS A 159 -16.94 -14.23 3.84
N LEU A 160 -17.95 -13.49 4.28
CA LEU A 160 -18.52 -13.54 5.62
C LEU A 160 -19.52 -14.70 5.70
N GLU A 161 -19.05 -15.92 5.94
CA GLU A 161 -19.87 -17.11 5.88
C GLU A 161 -20.85 -17.21 7.07
N SER A 162 -20.30 -17.03 8.29
CA SER A 162 -21.07 -17.11 9.53
C SER A 162 -20.51 -16.16 10.59
N LEU A 163 -21.03 -16.18 11.81
CA LEU A 163 -20.47 -15.47 12.97
C LEU A 163 -19.12 -16.03 13.42
N GLU A 164 -18.76 -17.23 13.01
CA GLU A 164 -17.58 -17.95 13.47
C GLU A 164 -16.56 -18.16 12.36
N SER A 165 -16.91 -17.86 11.10
CA SER A 165 -16.10 -18.29 9.96
C SER A 165 -16.07 -17.24 8.85
N ILE A 166 -14.85 -16.92 8.39
CA ILE A 166 -14.58 -16.00 7.30
C ILE A 166 -13.61 -16.62 6.29
N ILE A 167 -13.85 -16.34 5.01
CA ILE A 167 -12.90 -16.60 3.93
C ILE A 167 -12.17 -15.29 3.65
N HIS A 168 -10.85 -15.29 3.70
CA HIS A 168 -10.06 -14.10 3.43
C HIS A 168 -8.77 -14.46 2.70
N TYR A 169 -8.12 -13.44 2.16
CA TYR A 169 -6.81 -13.59 1.52
C TYR A 169 -5.70 -13.45 2.55
N ASP A 170 -4.88 -14.48 2.65
CA ASP A 170 -3.66 -14.51 3.45
C ASP A 170 -2.52 -13.87 2.64
N LEU A 171 -1.96 -12.79 3.16
CA LEU A 171 -0.90 -12.02 2.48
C LEU A 171 0.43 -12.78 2.45
N GLU A 172 0.73 -13.58 3.47
CA GLU A 172 1.96 -14.34 3.57
C GLU A 172 1.97 -15.51 2.57
N HIS A 173 0.91 -16.31 2.58
CA HIS A 173 0.79 -17.48 1.71
C HIS A 173 0.25 -17.16 0.32
N LYS A 174 -0.21 -15.92 0.09
CA LYS A 174 -0.81 -15.43 -1.16
C LYS A 174 -1.96 -16.31 -1.67
N ALA A 175 -2.79 -16.74 -0.75
CA ALA A 175 -3.91 -17.65 -1.00
C ALA A 175 -5.16 -17.25 -0.25
N GLU A 176 -6.34 -17.62 -0.78
CA GLU A 176 -7.59 -17.51 -0.06
C GLU A 176 -7.67 -18.66 0.95
N ILE A 177 -7.88 -18.33 2.21
CA ILE A 177 -8.00 -19.29 3.31
C ILE A 177 -9.29 -19.05 4.09
N LYS A 178 -9.70 -20.05 4.84
CA LYS A 178 -10.81 -19.97 5.79
C LYS A 178 -10.25 -19.91 7.20
N SER A 179 -10.72 -18.92 7.95
CA SER A 179 -10.33 -18.72 9.35
C SER A 179 -11.55 -18.58 10.24
N ASP A 180 -11.36 -18.89 11.50
CA ASP A 180 -12.36 -18.67 12.53
C ASP A 180 -12.23 -17.23 13.07
N TYR A 181 -13.37 -16.65 13.48
CA TYR A 181 -13.39 -15.43 14.29
C TYR A 181 -13.38 -15.79 15.78
N PRO A 182 -12.29 -15.93 16.47
CA PRO A 182 -12.28 -16.33 17.85
C PRO A 182 -12.95 -15.29 18.75
N GLY A 183 -14.26 -15.46 18.95
CA GLY A 183 -15.05 -14.62 19.87
C GLY A 183 -15.42 -13.22 19.38
N LEU A 184 -14.95 -12.78 18.23
CA LEU A 184 -15.14 -11.41 17.73
C LEU A 184 -16.56 -11.10 17.26
N MET A 185 -17.31 -12.12 16.84
CA MET A 185 -18.66 -11.96 16.30
C MET A 185 -19.76 -12.48 17.21
N LEU A 186 -19.49 -12.63 18.51
CA LEU A 186 -20.52 -13.07 19.47
C LEU A 186 -21.67 -12.06 19.52
N LYS A 187 -22.90 -12.54 19.35
CA LYS A 187 -24.12 -11.71 19.26
C LYS A 187 -24.36 -10.82 20.49
N ASP A 188 -23.97 -11.31 21.63
CA ASP A 188 -24.31 -10.70 22.93
C ASP A 188 -23.32 -9.61 23.40
N GLN A 189 -22.28 -9.32 22.59
CA GLN A 189 -21.30 -8.27 22.92
C GLN A 189 -21.27 -7.21 21.82
N PRO A 190 -21.19 -5.92 22.18
CA PRO A 190 -20.94 -4.87 21.20
C PRO A 190 -19.58 -5.10 20.54
N ILE A 191 -19.50 -4.88 19.23
CA ILE A 191 -18.27 -4.97 18.44
C ILE A 191 -18.18 -3.76 17.54
N VAL A 192 -16.97 -3.21 17.39
CA VAL A 192 -16.65 -2.12 16.47
C VAL A 192 -15.91 -2.68 15.28
N ILE A 193 -16.58 -2.73 14.13
CA ILE A 193 -16.02 -3.24 12.88
C ILE A 193 -15.65 -2.05 11.99
N GLY A 194 -14.36 -1.91 11.69
CA GLY A 194 -13.90 -1.01 10.63
C GLY A 194 -14.11 -1.64 9.26
N VAL A 195 -14.52 -0.84 8.29
CA VAL A 195 -14.62 -1.27 6.90
C VAL A 195 -13.88 -0.27 6.02
N THR A 196 -12.91 -0.75 5.26
CA THR A 196 -12.21 0.03 4.24
C THR A 196 -12.18 -0.74 2.91
N ALA A 197 -11.85 -0.06 1.83
CA ALA A 197 -11.84 -0.69 0.52
C ALA A 197 -10.80 -0.06 -0.40
N GLY A 198 -10.29 -0.85 -1.35
CA GLY A 198 -9.43 -0.33 -2.41
C GLY A 198 -10.11 0.77 -3.24
N ALA A 199 -9.33 1.71 -3.76
CA ALA A 199 -9.84 2.85 -4.53
C ALA A 199 -10.68 2.44 -5.76
N SER A 200 -10.42 1.28 -6.34
CA SER A 200 -11.18 0.72 -7.47
C SER A 200 -12.34 -0.18 -7.04
N CYS A 201 -12.61 -0.33 -5.73
CA CYS A 201 -13.68 -1.19 -5.24
C CYS A 201 -15.05 -0.52 -5.50
N PRO A 202 -15.99 -1.20 -6.14
CA PRO A 202 -17.35 -0.67 -6.33
C PRO A 202 -18.07 -0.49 -4.99
N ASN A 203 -18.81 0.62 -4.84
CA ASN A 203 -19.52 0.94 -3.60
C ASN A 203 -20.52 -0.13 -3.16
N ASN A 204 -21.16 -0.82 -4.10
CA ASN A 204 -22.10 -1.90 -3.80
C ASN A 204 -21.47 -3.10 -3.10
N LEU A 205 -20.16 -3.34 -3.30
CA LEU A 205 -19.44 -4.40 -2.56
C LEU A 205 -19.20 -3.98 -1.10
N ILE A 206 -18.90 -2.70 -0.86
CA ILE A 206 -18.74 -2.16 0.48
C ILE A 206 -20.09 -2.23 1.22
N GLU A 207 -21.15 -1.71 0.59
CA GLU A 207 -22.49 -1.71 1.15
C GLU A 207 -22.96 -3.13 1.49
N SER A 208 -22.84 -4.08 0.55
CA SER A 208 -23.24 -5.46 0.78
C SER A 208 -22.42 -6.13 1.90
N THR A 209 -21.16 -5.76 2.08
CA THR A 209 -20.32 -6.26 3.18
C THR A 209 -20.80 -5.73 4.52
N ILE A 210 -21.15 -4.44 4.61
CA ILE A 210 -21.71 -3.83 5.82
C ILE A 210 -23.06 -4.50 6.16
N ILE A 211 -23.96 -4.61 5.20
CA ILE A 211 -25.26 -5.26 5.38
C ILE A 211 -25.08 -6.70 5.86
N ARG A 212 -24.18 -7.47 5.23
CA ARG A 212 -23.92 -8.86 5.60
C ARG A 212 -23.40 -9.00 7.03
N SER A 213 -22.50 -8.10 7.45
CA SER A 213 -21.99 -8.07 8.83
C SER A 213 -23.11 -7.84 9.84
N MET A 214 -24.06 -6.98 9.53
CA MET A 214 -25.23 -6.70 10.36
C MET A 214 -26.22 -7.88 10.38
N GLU A 215 -26.54 -8.46 9.23
CA GLU A 215 -27.41 -9.64 9.11
C GLU A 215 -26.90 -10.83 9.95
N LEU A 216 -25.60 -11.10 9.90
CA LEU A 216 -24.99 -12.16 10.72
C LEU A 216 -25.23 -11.94 12.20
N ARG A 217 -25.29 -10.70 12.64
CA ARG A 217 -25.58 -10.32 14.03
C ARG A 217 -27.10 -10.25 14.32
N GLY A 218 -27.94 -10.49 13.32
CA GLY A 218 -29.40 -10.46 13.44
C GLY A 218 -29.99 -9.06 13.40
N ILE A 219 -29.21 -8.06 12.92
CA ILE A 219 -29.68 -6.70 12.68
C ILE A 219 -30.30 -6.67 11.27
N THR A 220 -31.56 -6.27 11.17
CA THR A 220 -32.30 -6.23 9.89
C THR A 220 -32.24 -4.83 9.26
N SER A 221 -32.62 -4.74 7.99
CA SER A 221 -32.76 -3.45 7.31
C SER A 221 -33.83 -2.55 7.96
N ASP A 222 -34.83 -3.14 8.62
CA ASP A 222 -35.89 -2.40 9.33
C ASP A 222 -35.34 -1.75 10.61
N ASP A 223 -34.38 -2.42 11.29
CA ASP A 223 -33.69 -1.87 12.45
C ASP A 223 -32.84 -0.64 12.05
N LEU A 224 -32.24 -0.64 10.85
CA LEU A 224 -31.43 0.48 10.35
C LEU A 224 -32.26 1.72 10.01
N THR A 225 -33.50 1.54 9.58
CA THR A 225 -34.43 2.66 9.29
C THR A 225 -34.92 3.36 10.56
N ALA A 226 -34.87 2.68 11.71
CA ALA A 226 -35.26 3.25 13.01
C ALA A 226 -34.23 4.21 13.60
N PHE A 227 -32.98 4.22 13.07
CA PHE A 227 -31.88 5.10 13.48
C PHE A 227 -31.72 6.35 12.61
N ARG A 228 -32.60 6.59 11.65
CA ARG A 228 -32.69 7.83 10.87
C ARG A 228 -33.76 8.74 11.47
#